data_3c3e7fd113123fd79aebc7107634b4c0
#
_entry.id   3c3e7fd113123fd79aebc7107634b4c0
#
_cell.length_a   1.000
_cell.length_b   1.000
_cell.length_c   1.000
_cell.angle_alpha   90.00
_cell.angle_beta   90.00
_cell.angle_gamma   90.00
#
_symmetry.space_group_name_H-M   'P 1'
#
loop_
_entity.id
_entity.type
_entity.pdbx_description
1 polymer ?
#
loop_
_entity_poly.entity_id
_entity_poly.type
_entity_poly.pdbx_seq_one_letter_code
_entity_poly.pdbx_strand_id
1 'polypeptide(L)'
;MKKLLILAFIIFAKSAFAQKDTVGLNIPFANNTIVYEKVVGVPNAAKNTLFGNAGLWLAETRPYNIADIQLQLEDPVLSRVVGKVNYSLTESNKFFLSTLYDTYICSFTLQIDCKDNKYRIRIYNIQDVGNTTYTPVEKLMYALIDSKSYTFADGGILKVADLQNRFKTLNTIVSNLITDITKSMTVDNSF
;
A
#
# COMPACT_ATOMS: atom_id res chain seq x y z
N MET A 1 38.32 -19.88 -10.84
CA MET A 1 36.89 -20.19 -10.67
C MET A 1 36.19 -19.31 -9.61
N LYS A 2 36.76 -19.01 -8.43
CA LYS A 2 36.11 -18.16 -7.40
C LYS A 2 35.79 -16.73 -7.86
N LYS A 3 36.61 -16.11 -8.71
CA LYS A 3 36.39 -14.74 -9.24
C LYS A 3 35.22 -14.64 -10.23
N LEU A 4 34.93 -15.74 -10.97
CA LEU A 4 33.82 -15.79 -11.91
C LEU A 4 32.45 -15.90 -11.21
N LEU A 5 32.41 -16.57 -10.05
CA LEU A 5 31.21 -16.71 -9.22
C LEU A 5 30.80 -15.37 -8.59
N ILE A 6 31.77 -14.54 -8.20
CA ILE A 6 31.50 -13.21 -7.63
C ILE A 6 30.93 -12.27 -8.71
N LEU A 7 31.43 -12.35 -9.95
CA LEU A 7 30.91 -11.54 -11.07
C LEU A 7 29.48 -11.93 -11.43
N ALA A 8 29.13 -13.23 -11.40
CA ALA A 8 27.78 -13.71 -11.63
C ALA A 8 26.80 -13.21 -10.53
N PHE A 9 27.25 -13.16 -9.26
CA PHE A 9 26.42 -12.67 -8.15
C PHE A 9 26.12 -11.17 -8.25
N ILE A 10 27.07 -10.36 -8.78
CA ILE A 10 26.89 -8.91 -9.00
C ILE A 10 25.91 -8.64 -10.15
N ILE A 11 25.85 -9.50 -11.16
CA ILE A 11 24.91 -9.35 -12.29
C ILE A 11 23.47 -9.69 -11.85
N PHE A 12 23.29 -10.69 -10.98
CA PHE A 12 21.98 -11.03 -10.44
C PHE A 12 21.44 -10.01 -9.41
N ALA A 13 22.31 -9.26 -8.72
CA ALA A 13 21.90 -8.22 -7.80
C ALA A 13 21.33 -6.95 -8.47
N LYS A 14 21.55 -6.78 -9.78
CA LYS A 14 21.05 -5.61 -10.54
C LYS A 14 19.70 -5.84 -11.21
N SER A 15 19.11 -7.02 -11.14
CA SER A 15 17.72 -7.25 -11.55
C SER A 15 16.69 -6.90 -10.47
N ALA A 16 17.10 -6.21 -9.39
CA ALA A 16 16.19 -5.56 -8.47
C ALA A 16 15.50 -4.42 -9.24
N PHE A 17 14.43 -4.78 -9.93
CA PHE A 17 13.34 -3.91 -10.36
C PHE A 17 13.75 -2.45 -10.62
N ALA A 18 14.26 -2.18 -11.83
CA ALA A 18 14.19 -0.85 -12.39
C ALA A 18 12.69 -0.56 -12.62
N GLN A 19 12.02 -0.24 -11.54
CA GLN A 19 10.67 0.26 -11.54
C GLN A 19 10.70 1.57 -12.31
N LYS A 20 10.14 1.57 -13.52
CA LYS A 20 10.07 2.77 -14.34
C LYS A 20 9.20 3.76 -13.57
N ASP A 21 9.82 4.83 -13.05
CA ASP A 21 9.09 5.94 -12.43
C ASP A 21 8.22 6.58 -13.52
N THR A 22 6.98 6.12 -13.59
CA THR A 22 6.01 6.63 -14.51
C THR A 22 5.44 7.89 -13.89
N VAL A 23 5.85 9.05 -14.40
CA VAL A 23 5.29 10.37 -14.06
C VAL A 23 5.93 11.06 -12.83
N GLY A 24 7.10 10.64 -12.33
CA GLY A 24 7.79 11.29 -11.20
C GLY A 24 7.06 11.15 -9.85
N LEU A 25 6.23 10.12 -9.68
CA LEU A 25 5.42 9.91 -8.48
C LEU A 25 5.87 8.73 -7.61
N ASN A 26 6.91 7.99 -8.00
CA ASN A 26 7.42 6.79 -7.30
C ASN A 26 6.32 5.75 -7.02
N ILE A 27 5.35 5.60 -7.93
CA ILE A 27 4.31 4.59 -7.82
C ILE A 27 4.86 3.24 -8.27
N PRO A 28 4.72 2.16 -7.47
CA PRO A 28 5.19 0.83 -7.83
C PRO A 28 4.27 0.17 -8.87
N PHE A 29 4.32 0.67 -10.11
CA PHE A 29 3.52 0.18 -11.23
C PHE A 29 4.35 -0.72 -12.13
N ALA A 30 4.10 -2.04 -12.08
CA ALA A 30 4.76 -3.03 -12.91
C ALA A 30 3.77 -4.11 -13.33
N ASN A 31 3.93 -4.67 -14.54
CA ASN A 31 3.03 -5.71 -15.08
C ASN A 31 1.54 -5.35 -14.96
N ASN A 32 1.21 -4.09 -15.23
CA ASN A 32 -0.14 -3.54 -15.18
C ASN A 32 -0.80 -3.60 -13.79
N THR A 33 -0.01 -3.69 -12.73
CA THR A 33 -0.49 -3.71 -11.35
C THR A 33 0.29 -2.74 -10.47
N ILE A 34 -0.38 -2.22 -9.45
CA ILE A 34 0.24 -1.41 -8.39
C ILE A 34 0.33 -2.28 -7.13
N VAL A 35 1.57 -2.59 -6.72
CA VAL A 35 1.84 -3.37 -5.50
C VAL A 35 2.93 -2.68 -4.70
N TYR A 36 2.58 -2.19 -3.53
CA TYR A 36 3.57 -1.72 -2.56
C TYR A 36 4.05 -2.92 -1.76
N GLU A 37 5.37 -3.10 -1.69
CA GLU A 37 5.98 -4.18 -0.92
C GLU A 37 7.15 -3.65 -0.11
N LYS A 38 7.23 -4.06 1.16
CA LYS A 38 8.37 -3.78 2.03
C LYS A 38 8.71 -5.01 2.86
N VAL A 39 9.98 -5.39 2.85
CA VAL A 39 10.55 -6.39 3.76
C VAL A 39 11.27 -5.67 4.88
N VAL A 40 10.97 -6.05 6.13
CA VAL A 40 11.56 -5.46 7.33
C VAL A 40 12.25 -6.55 8.13
N GLY A 41 13.52 -6.32 8.46
CA GLY A 41 14.28 -7.18 9.37
C GLY A 41 13.99 -6.81 10.83
N VAL A 42 13.76 -7.82 11.67
CA VAL A 42 13.60 -7.68 13.12
C VAL A 42 14.50 -8.72 13.78
N PRO A 43 15.77 -8.41 14.06
CA PRO A 43 16.72 -9.35 14.62
C PRO A 43 16.20 -10.01 15.90
N ASN A 44 16.41 -11.31 16.04
CA ASN A 44 16.02 -12.14 17.19
C ASN A 44 14.50 -12.28 17.40
N ALA A 45 13.67 -11.84 16.49
CA ALA A 45 12.23 -12.04 16.58
C ALA A 45 11.83 -13.41 16.03
N ALA A 46 11.10 -14.18 16.82
CA ALA A 46 10.52 -15.44 16.36
C ALA A 46 9.35 -15.18 15.42
N LYS A 47 9.18 -16.05 14.43
CA LYS A 47 8.07 -16.01 13.46
C LYS A 47 6.70 -15.86 14.14
N ASN A 48 6.45 -16.64 15.20
CA ASN A 48 5.17 -16.63 15.91
C ASN A 48 4.90 -15.32 16.65
N THR A 49 5.92 -14.68 17.20
CA THR A 49 5.80 -13.35 17.82
C THR A 49 5.41 -12.31 16.78
N LEU A 50 6.09 -12.31 15.62
CA LEU A 50 5.77 -11.40 14.52
C LEU A 50 4.35 -11.65 13.97
N PHE A 51 3.94 -12.90 13.85
CA PHE A 51 2.60 -13.27 13.42
C PHE A 51 1.53 -12.79 14.41
N GLY A 52 1.74 -13.00 15.72
CA GLY A 52 0.85 -12.49 16.76
C GLY A 52 0.73 -10.96 16.73
N ASN A 53 1.86 -10.24 16.60
CA ASN A 53 1.87 -8.78 16.51
C ASN A 53 1.11 -8.28 15.27
N ALA A 54 1.23 -8.98 14.12
CA ALA A 54 0.49 -8.65 12.91
C ALA A 54 -1.03 -8.84 13.09
N GLY A 55 -1.45 -9.92 13.75
CA GLY A 55 -2.84 -10.17 14.09
C GLY A 55 -3.41 -9.12 15.03
N LEU A 56 -2.67 -8.78 16.09
CA LEU A 56 -3.05 -7.73 17.04
C LEU A 56 -3.17 -6.37 16.35
N TRP A 57 -2.21 -6.01 15.50
CA TRP A 57 -2.30 -4.74 14.77
C TRP A 57 -3.58 -4.66 13.93
N LEU A 58 -3.94 -5.72 13.21
CA LEU A 58 -5.16 -5.75 12.41
C LEU A 58 -6.46 -5.73 13.27
N ALA A 59 -6.41 -6.32 14.47
CA ALA A 59 -7.58 -6.40 15.34
C ALA A 59 -7.81 -5.13 16.17
N GLU A 60 -6.74 -4.49 16.65
CA GLU A 60 -6.81 -3.44 17.67
C GLU A 60 -6.48 -2.05 17.14
N THR A 61 -5.59 -1.98 16.14
CA THR A 61 -5.09 -0.69 15.68
C THR A 61 -6.02 -0.09 14.64
N ARG A 62 -6.55 1.08 14.96
CA ARG A 62 -7.26 1.91 13.99
C ARG A 62 -6.51 3.23 13.85
N PRO A 63 -5.46 3.29 13.02
CA PRO A 63 -4.82 4.55 12.71
C PRO A 63 -5.84 5.59 12.24
N TYR A 64 -5.58 6.83 12.53
CA TYR A 64 -6.41 7.96 12.12
C TYR A 64 -6.76 7.82 10.63
N ASN A 65 -8.05 7.87 10.28
CA ASN A 65 -8.59 7.71 8.92
C ASN A 65 -8.77 6.28 8.38
N ILE A 66 -8.47 5.23 9.12
CA ILE A 66 -8.95 3.91 8.74
C ILE A 66 -10.43 3.84 9.13
N ALA A 67 -11.29 3.78 8.12
CA ALA A 67 -12.73 3.67 8.33
C ALA A 67 -13.12 2.25 8.79
N ASP A 68 -12.45 1.23 8.25
CA ASP A 68 -12.72 -0.17 8.58
C ASP A 68 -11.54 -1.07 8.20
N ILE A 69 -11.30 -2.10 9.01
CA ILE A 69 -10.40 -3.23 8.70
C ILE A 69 -11.20 -4.51 8.86
N GLN A 70 -11.28 -5.28 7.79
CA GLN A 70 -11.92 -6.60 7.78
C GLN A 70 -10.85 -7.68 7.64
N LEU A 71 -10.63 -8.45 8.71
CA LEU A 71 -9.75 -9.62 8.66
C LEU A 71 -10.33 -10.64 7.66
N GLN A 72 -9.54 -10.99 6.65
CA GLN A 72 -9.94 -11.93 5.60
C GLN A 72 -9.31 -13.32 5.78
N LEU A 73 -8.09 -13.35 6.28
CA LEU A 73 -7.35 -14.59 6.50
C LEU A 73 -6.36 -14.40 7.65
N GLU A 74 -6.35 -15.37 8.54
CA GLU A 74 -5.31 -15.58 9.53
C GLU A 74 -4.84 -17.05 9.42
N ASP A 75 -3.64 -17.23 8.85
CA ASP A 75 -3.09 -18.57 8.58
C ASP A 75 -1.80 -18.78 9.40
N PRO A 76 -1.88 -19.50 10.53
CA PRO A 76 -0.72 -19.74 11.39
C PRO A 76 0.31 -20.67 10.73
N VAL A 77 -0.08 -21.55 9.80
CA VAL A 77 0.85 -22.45 9.10
C VAL A 77 1.76 -21.65 8.18
N LEU A 78 1.18 -20.79 7.37
CA LEU A 78 1.92 -19.86 6.50
C LEU A 78 2.46 -18.64 7.26
N SER A 79 2.02 -18.42 8.50
CA SER A 79 2.28 -17.21 9.28
C SER A 79 1.96 -15.95 8.49
N ARG A 80 0.74 -15.93 7.97
CA ARG A 80 0.20 -14.90 7.10
C ARG A 80 -1.08 -14.34 7.68
N VAL A 81 -1.18 -13.01 7.67
CA VAL A 81 -2.41 -12.29 7.99
C VAL A 81 -2.80 -11.44 6.78
N VAL A 82 -4.08 -11.46 6.42
CA VAL A 82 -4.62 -10.67 5.31
C VAL A 82 -5.86 -9.92 5.78
N GLY A 83 -5.89 -8.63 5.55
CA GLY A 83 -7.03 -7.78 5.84
C GLY A 83 -7.43 -6.94 4.63
N LYS A 84 -8.72 -6.64 4.50
CA LYS A 84 -9.21 -5.58 3.64
C LYS A 84 -9.30 -4.30 4.44
N VAL A 85 -8.67 -3.26 3.97
CA VAL A 85 -8.61 -1.96 4.63
C VAL A 85 -9.37 -0.93 3.81
N ASN A 86 -10.27 -0.21 4.45
CA ASN A 86 -10.96 0.94 3.88
C ASN A 86 -10.43 2.20 4.56
N TYR A 87 -9.80 3.06 3.79
CA TYR A 87 -9.19 4.30 4.26
C TYR A 87 -10.00 5.49 3.77
N SER A 88 -10.46 6.34 4.69
CA SER A 88 -11.23 7.53 4.37
C SER A 88 -10.31 8.74 4.23
N LEU A 89 -10.43 9.45 3.13
CA LEU A 89 -9.68 10.65 2.81
C LEU A 89 -10.63 11.81 2.66
N THR A 90 -10.34 12.90 3.37
CA THR A 90 -11.06 14.15 3.21
C THR A 90 -10.14 15.15 2.56
N GLU A 91 -10.47 15.55 1.34
CA GLU A 91 -9.79 16.62 0.62
C GLU A 91 -10.56 17.92 0.80
N SER A 92 -9.85 19.01 1.08
CA SER A 92 -10.44 20.34 1.14
C SER A 92 -10.13 21.10 -0.13
N ASN A 93 -11.14 21.43 -0.90
CA ASN A 93 -11.04 22.29 -2.07
C ASN A 93 -11.52 23.70 -1.74
N LYS A 94 -10.64 24.70 -1.88
CA LYS A 94 -11.03 26.10 -1.70
C LYS A 94 -11.73 26.58 -2.97
N PHE A 95 -12.99 26.94 -2.85
CA PHE A 95 -13.76 27.55 -3.92
C PHE A 95 -14.24 28.92 -3.49
N PHE A 96 -13.62 29.98 -3.99
CA PHE A 96 -13.93 31.39 -3.65
C PHE A 96 -13.85 31.66 -2.13
N LEU A 97 -14.99 31.81 -1.48
CA LEU A 97 -15.13 32.11 -0.05
C LEU A 97 -15.55 30.88 0.77
N SER A 98 -15.70 29.72 0.13
CA SER A 98 -16.11 28.47 0.78
C SER A 98 -15.04 27.40 0.67
N THR A 99 -14.94 26.54 1.69
CA THR A 99 -14.14 25.33 1.64
C THR A 99 -15.10 24.16 1.45
N LEU A 100 -14.97 23.47 0.31
CA LEU A 100 -15.69 22.23 0.05
C LEU A 100 -14.83 21.07 0.54
N TYR A 101 -15.41 20.17 1.29
CA TYR A 101 -14.79 18.94 1.73
C TYR A 101 -15.32 17.79 0.89
N ASP A 102 -14.44 17.14 0.16
CA ASP A 102 -14.75 15.93 -0.59
C ASP A 102 -14.11 14.74 0.13
N THR A 103 -14.90 13.73 0.46
CA THR A 103 -14.42 12.54 1.14
C THR A 103 -14.49 11.38 0.17
N TYR A 104 -13.33 10.78 -0.13
CA TYR A 104 -13.27 9.55 -0.89
C TYR A 104 -12.65 8.42 -0.07
N ILE A 105 -13.03 7.21 -0.39
CA ILE A 105 -12.54 6.01 0.27
C ILE A 105 -11.57 5.30 -0.66
N CYS A 106 -10.40 4.97 -0.14
CA CYS A 106 -9.44 4.08 -0.79
C CYS A 106 -9.53 2.70 -0.12
N SER A 107 -9.87 1.69 -0.89
CA SER A 107 -9.94 0.29 -0.42
C SER A 107 -8.75 -0.50 -0.95
N PHE A 108 -8.12 -1.32 -0.11
CA PHE A 108 -6.99 -2.16 -0.54
C PHE A 108 -6.87 -3.42 0.31
N THR A 109 -6.13 -4.39 -0.21
CA THR A 109 -5.74 -5.58 0.53
C THR A 109 -4.38 -5.36 1.16
N LEU A 110 -4.29 -5.56 2.48
CA LEU A 110 -3.06 -5.59 3.25
C LEU A 110 -2.73 -7.04 3.59
N GLN A 111 -1.51 -7.47 3.29
CA GLN A 111 -0.99 -8.79 3.62
C GLN A 111 0.32 -8.63 4.39
N ILE A 112 0.45 -9.35 5.50
CA ILE A 112 1.68 -9.45 6.28
C ILE A 112 2.09 -10.91 6.34
N ASP A 113 3.28 -11.23 5.81
CA ASP A 113 3.90 -12.55 5.87
C ASP A 113 5.06 -12.52 6.86
N CYS A 114 5.05 -13.41 7.87
CA CYS A 114 6.06 -13.47 8.91
C CYS A 114 6.99 -14.68 8.74
N LYS A 115 8.29 -14.45 8.98
CA LYS A 115 9.35 -15.46 9.06
C LYS A 115 10.25 -15.10 10.24
N ASP A 116 11.10 -16.03 10.69
CA ASP A 116 12.09 -15.71 11.71
C ASP A 116 12.96 -14.52 11.28
N ASN A 117 13.12 -13.56 12.17
CA ASN A 117 13.91 -12.35 12.02
C ASN A 117 13.43 -11.36 10.94
N LYS A 118 12.28 -11.54 10.33
CA LYS A 118 11.74 -10.61 9.33
C LYS A 118 10.27 -10.81 9.04
N TYR A 119 9.65 -9.78 8.49
CA TYR A 119 8.32 -9.87 7.90
C TYR A 119 8.26 -9.09 6.59
N ARG A 120 7.24 -9.35 5.80
CA ARG A 120 6.94 -8.65 4.56
C ARG A 120 5.54 -8.07 4.61
N ILE A 121 5.42 -6.79 4.31
CA ILE A 121 4.16 -6.09 4.10
C ILE A 121 3.91 -6.02 2.59
N ARG A 122 2.67 -6.30 2.15
CA ARG A 122 2.21 -6.07 0.79
C ARG A 122 0.87 -5.36 0.82
N ILE A 123 0.73 -4.32 -0.03
CA ILE A 123 -0.53 -3.60 -0.24
C ILE A 123 -0.83 -3.67 -1.73
N TYR A 124 -1.98 -4.21 -2.06
CA TYR A 124 -2.38 -4.50 -3.44
C TYR A 124 -3.90 -4.49 -3.59
N ASN A 125 -4.42 -4.72 -4.81
CA ASN A 125 -5.86 -4.62 -5.12
C ASN A 125 -6.44 -3.27 -4.67
N ILE A 126 -5.72 -2.19 -4.99
CA ILE A 126 -6.08 -0.86 -4.54
C ILE A 126 -7.21 -0.33 -5.42
N GLN A 127 -8.25 0.19 -4.78
CA GLN A 127 -9.45 0.69 -5.45
C GLN A 127 -9.79 2.08 -4.92
N ASP A 128 -10.10 2.99 -5.81
CA ASP A 128 -10.77 4.25 -5.50
C ASP A 128 -12.28 3.93 -5.39
N VAL A 129 -12.85 4.24 -4.24
CA VAL A 129 -14.26 3.97 -3.95
C VAL A 129 -15.01 5.28 -4.01
N GLY A 130 -15.64 5.54 -5.16
CA GLY A 130 -16.62 6.62 -5.31
C GLY A 130 -17.97 6.24 -4.70
N ASN A 131 -18.94 7.12 -4.80
CA ASN A 131 -20.27 6.93 -4.18
C ASN A 131 -20.96 5.61 -4.58
N THR A 132 -20.71 5.10 -5.79
CA THR A 132 -21.38 3.91 -6.33
C THR A 132 -20.44 2.94 -7.05
N THR A 133 -19.16 3.29 -7.22
CA THR A 133 -18.25 2.53 -8.06
C THR A 133 -16.91 2.25 -7.38
N TYR A 134 -16.42 1.03 -7.56
CA TYR A 134 -15.06 0.63 -7.20
C TYR A 134 -14.19 0.70 -8.45
N THR A 135 -13.25 1.63 -8.48
CA THR A 135 -12.36 1.81 -9.63
C THR A 135 -10.95 1.36 -9.28
N PRO A 136 -10.41 0.30 -9.94
CA PRO A 136 -9.01 -0.07 -9.76
C PRO A 136 -8.09 1.12 -10.07
N VAL A 137 -7.15 1.41 -9.17
CA VAL A 137 -6.23 2.55 -9.33
C VAL A 137 -5.33 2.41 -10.56
N GLU A 138 -5.15 1.20 -11.07
CA GLU A 138 -4.44 0.95 -12.32
C GLU A 138 -5.12 1.65 -13.52
N LYS A 139 -6.46 1.73 -13.55
CA LYS A 139 -7.18 2.48 -14.59
C LYS A 139 -6.89 3.98 -14.52
N LEU A 140 -6.80 4.51 -13.29
CA LEU A 140 -6.43 5.90 -13.05
C LEU A 140 -4.97 6.16 -13.46
N MET A 141 -4.08 5.19 -13.22
CA MET A 141 -2.69 5.27 -13.61
C MET A 141 -2.53 5.31 -15.14
N TYR A 142 -3.28 4.50 -15.89
CA TYR A 142 -3.25 4.57 -17.35
C TYR A 142 -3.69 5.94 -17.88
N ALA A 143 -4.76 6.50 -17.31
CA ALA A 143 -5.21 7.84 -17.70
C ALA A 143 -4.13 8.89 -17.41
N LEU A 144 -3.43 8.77 -16.28
CA LEU A 144 -2.34 9.66 -15.91
C LEU A 144 -1.13 9.53 -16.86
N ILE A 145 -0.73 8.30 -17.19
CA ILE A 145 0.37 8.03 -18.15
C ILE A 145 0.05 8.63 -19.51
N ASP A 146 -1.19 8.50 -19.97
CA ASP A 146 -1.68 9.07 -21.23
C ASP A 146 -1.90 10.59 -21.16
N SER A 147 -1.69 11.21 -19.99
CA SER A 147 -2.00 12.63 -19.75
C SER A 147 -3.46 13.00 -20.09
N LYS A 148 -4.38 12.08 -19.79
CA LYS A 148 -5.82 12.24 -20.03
C LYS A 148 -6.60 12.35 -18.72
N SER A 149 -7.73 13.04 -18.77
CA SER A 149 -8.72 12.98 -17.68
C SER A 149 -9.34 11.59 -17.60
N TYR A 150 -9.74 11.16 -16.40
CA TYR A 150 -10.49 9.92 -16.22
C TYR A 150 -11.95 10.22 -15.95
N THR A 151 -12.85 9.52 -16.64
CA THR A 151 -14.30 9.63 -16.43
C THR A 151 -14.80 8.37 -15.71
N PHE A 152 -15.39 8.55 -14.56
CA PHE A 152 -16.03 7.48 -13.80
C PHE A 152 -17.35 7.04 -14.46
N ALA A 153 -17.86 5.87 -14.08
CA ALA A 153 -19.13 5.35 -14.60
C ALA A 153 -20.35 6.21 -14.23
N ASP A 154 -20.29 6.96 -13.13
CA ASP A 154 -21.31 7.91 -12.68
C ASP A 154 -21.23 9.29 -13.36
N GLY A 155 -20.28 9.45 -14.30
CA GLY A 155 -20.05 10.69 -15.03
C GLY A 155 -19.10 11.68 -14.37
N GLY A 156 -18.60 11.39 -13.19
CA GLY A 156 -17.57 12.19 -12.52
C GLY A 156 -16.27 12.22 -13.34
N ILE A 157 -15.59 13.37 -13.39
CA ILE A 157 -14.36 13.55 -14.16
C ILE A 157 -13.21 13.94 -13.24
N LEU A 158 -12.13 13.16 -13.28
CA LEU A 158 -10.84 13.52 -12.67
C LEU A 158 -9.91 14.09 -13.74
N LYS A 159 -9.48 15.33 -13.56
CA LYS A 159 -8.45 15.96 -14.40
C LYS A 159 -7.08 15.38 -14.08
N VAL A 160 -6.11 15.58 -14.96
CA VAL A 160 -4.71 15.10 -14.77
C VAL A 160 -4.12 15.58 -13.45
N ALA A 161 -4.35 16.84 -13.07
CA ALA A 161 -3.85 17.38 -11.80
C ALA A 161 -4.47 16.68 -10.58
N ASP A 162 -5.76 16.35 -10.63
CA ASP A 162 -6.46 15.63 -9.57
C ASP A 162 -5.95 14.18 -9.46
N LEU A 163 -5.69 13.53 -10.60
CA LEU A 163 -5.07 12.20 -10.65
C LEU A 163 -3.68 12.21 -10.00
N GLN A 164 -2.85 13.21 -10.33
CA GLN A 164 -1.54 13.37 -9.70
C GLN A 164 -1.64 13.55 -8.19
N ASN A 165 -2.57 14.37 -7.71
CA ASN A 165 -2.80 14.59 -6.30
C ASN A 165 -3.27 13.30 -5.60
N ARG A 166 -4.20 12.56 -6.19
CA ARG A 166 -4.67 11.27 -5.64
C ARG A 166 -3.52 10.27 -5.48
N PHE A 167 -2.64 10.15 -6.46
CA PHE A 167 -1.49 9.26 -6.35
C PHE A 167 -0.45 9.74 -5.32
N LYS A 168 -0.21 11.04 -5.18
CA LYS A 168 0.62 11.59 -4.09
C LYS A 168 0.03 11.25 -2.73
N THR A 169 -1.27 11.44 -2.59
CA THR A 169 -2.00 11.11 -1.35
C THR A 169 -1.94 9.62 -1.06
N LEU A 170 -2.15 8.76 -2.06
CA LEU A 170 -2.02 7.31 -1.92
C LEU A 170 -0.62 6.90 -1.42
N ASN A 171 0.45 7.47 -1.98
CA ASN A 171 1.81 7.23 -1.50
C ASN A 171 2.00 7.63 -0.04
N THR A 172 1.45 8.77 0.35
CA THR A 172 1.53 9.25 1.75
C THR A 172 0.81 8.29 2.68
N ILE A 173 -0.41 7.85 2.33
CA ILE A 173 -1.19 6.88 3.10
C ILE A 173 -0.42 5.59 3.29
N VAL A 174 0.08 5.02 2.18
CA VAL A 174 0.81 3.74 2.21
C VAL A 174 2.09 3.87 3.04
N SER A 175 2.83 4.97 2.91
CA SER A 175 4.05 5.21 3.69
C SER A 175 3.76 5.32 5.19
N ASN A 176 2.71 6.04 5.57
CA ASN A 176 2.29 6.18 6.96
C ASN A 176 1.84 4.84 7.53
N LEU A 177 1.03 4.09 6.78
CA LEU A 177 0.55 2.76 7.18
C LEU A 177 1.71 1.77 7.38
N ILE A 178 2.67 1.71 6.45
CA ILE A 178 3.85 0.87 6.57
C ILE A 178 4.68 1.27 7.80
N THR A 179 4.79 2.56 8.07
CA THR A 179 5.51 3.08 9.26
C THR A 179 4.82 2.65 10.55
N ASP A 180 3.51 2.77 10.61
CA ASP A 180 2.71 2.39 11.76
C ASP A 180 2.79 0.88 12.04
N ILE A 181 2.60 0.05 11.01
CA ILE A 181 2.79 -1.40 11.10
C ILE A 181 4.22 -1.71 11.59
N THR A 182 5.24 -1.06 11.02
CA THR A 182 6.63 -1.31 11.40
C THR A 182 6.87 -1.03 12.87
N LYS A 183 6.28 0.04 13.40
CA LYS A 183 6.36 0.39 14.82
C LYS A 183 5.71 -0.68 15.69
N SER A 184 4.51 -1.12 15.36
CA SER A 184 3.77 -2.13 16.13
C SER A 184 4.42 -3.51 16.08
N MET A 185 5.06 -3.87 14.96
CA MET A 185 5.75 -5.15 14.82
C MET A 185 7.04 -5.27 15.67
N THR A 186 7.57 -4.16 16.18
CA THR A 186 8.78 -4.11 17.01
C THR A 186 8.48 -4.02 18.51
N VAL A 187 7.21 -3.87 18.90
CA VAL A 187 6.83 -3.86 20.31
C VAL A 187 7.00 -5.26 20.89
N ASP A 188 7.76 -5.37 21.97
CA ASP A 188 7.82 -6.59 22.75
C ASP A 188 6.54 -6.71 23.60
N ASN A 189 5.64 -7.57 23.16
CA ASN A 189 4.40 -7.88 23.88
C ASN A 189 4.58 -9.09 24.82
N SER A 190 5.81 -9.42 25.21
CA SER A 190 6.07 -10.45 26.22
C SER A 190 5.64 -9.92 27.60
N PHE A 191 4.67 -10.61 28.20
CA PHE A 191 4.26 -10.42 29.59
C PHE A 191 5.18 -11.21 30.52
#